data_b01814fa45d02a22dde0e2d0be55a253
#
_entry.id   b01814fa45d02a22dde0e2d0be55a253
#
_cell.length_a   1.000
_cell.length_b   1.000
_cell.length_c   1.000
_cell.angle_alpha   90.00
_cell.angle_beta   90.00
_cell.angle_gamma   90.00
#
_symmetry.space_group_name_H-M   'P 1'
#
loop_
_entity.id
_entity.type
_entity.pdbx_description
1 polymer ?
#
loop_
_entity_poly.entity_id
_entity_poly.type
_entity_poly.pdbx_seq_one_letter_code
_entity_poly.pdbx_strand_id
1 'polypeptide(L)'
;TSIMTQPGGVWVAALTPMNPDLSPDTQKFVAHCKWLLGQGANGLAVLGTTGEANSFSVAEKRKLLDAVAAGGISGDQMLPGTGSCAIPDTVEMTRHALSHGAAGVVMLPPFYYKNVSDDGLFAAYSEVIQRVGDDKLRVYFYHFPAMSSTPISHDLIERLLKAYPATIAGIKDSSGDLNNMLEMCRRFPGFGALIASLPLVSV
;
A
#
# COMPACT_ATOMS: atom_id res chain seq x y z
N THR A 1 23.75 2.42 10.86
CA THR A 1 22.78 2.15 9.77
C THR A 1 21.86 1.02 10.20
N SER A 2 20.69 1.39 10.73
CA SER A 2 19.64 0.43 11.05
C SER A 2 19.20 -0.24 9.75
N ILE A 3 19.44 -1.53 9.62
CA ILE A 3 18.88 -2.34 8.56
C ILE A 3 17.37 -2.36 8.83
N MET A 4 16.58 -1.69 7.98
CA MET A 4 15.14 -1.79 8.06
C MET A 4 14.75 -3.25 7.84
N THR A 5 14.15 -3.87 8.85
CA THR A 5 13.58 -5.20 8.68
C THR A 5 12.40 -5.08 7.73
N GLN A 6 12.57 -5.63 6.52
CA GLN A 6 11.51 -5.70 5.53
C GLN A 6 10.43 -6.68 6.01
N PRO A 7 9.14 -6.38 5.84
CA PRO A 7 8.10 -7.35 6.10
C PRO A 7 8.25 -8.52 5.13
N GLY A 8 8.69 -9.66 5.67
CA GLY A 8 8.80 -10.91 4.92
C GLY A 8 7.53 -11.75 4.99
N GLY A 9 7.45 -12.80 4.18
CA GLY A 9 6.37 -13.77 4.22
C GLY A 9 5.16 -13.40 3.36
N VAL A 10 3.99 -13.92 3.74
CA VAL A 10 2.74 -13.78 3.00
C VAL A 10 1.91 -12.62 3.56
N TRP A 11 1.68 -11.63 2.74
CA TRP A 11 0.80 -10.48 3.03
C TRP A 11 -0.44 -10.57 2.16
N VAL A 12 -1.60 -10.75 2.79
CA VAL A 12 -2.84 -11.02 2.08
C VAL A 12 -3.56 -9.73 1.72
N ALA A 13 -3.91 -9.59 0.44
CA ALA A 13 -4.82 -8.54 -0.03
C ALA A 13 -6.25 -8.88 0.42
N ALA A 14 -6.68 -8.32 1.55
CA ALA A 14 -7.94 -8.66 2.17
C ALA A 14 -9.15 -8.05 1.44
N LEU A 15 -10.24 -8.82 1.38
CA LEU A 15 -11.55 -8.33 0.98
C LEU A 15 -12.13 -7.39 2.04
N THR A 16 -13.03 -6.50 1.61
CA THR A 16 -13.83 -5.67 2.52
C THR A 16 -15.30 -6.06 2.42
N PRO A 17 -15.84 -6.80 3.38
CA PRO A 17 -17.27 -7.12 3.42
C PRO A 17 -18.12 -5.86 3.51
N MET A 18 -19.26 -5.88 2.82
CA MET A 18 -20.22 -4.77 2.79
C MET A 18 -21.58 -5.18 3.32
N ASN A 19 -22.27 -4.23 3.90
CA ASN A 19 -23.69 -4.33 4.21
C ASN A 19 -24.55 -4.20 2.93
N PRO A 20 -25.86 -4.56 2.98
CA PRO A 20 -26.75 -4.40 1.82
C PRO A 20 -26.87 -2.96 1.29
N ASP A 21 -26.62 -1.96 2.13
CA ASP A 21 -26.60 -0.54 1.77
C ASP A 21 -25.25 -0.07 1.21
N LEU A 22 -24.33 -1.00 0.96
CA LEU A 22 -22.97 -0.80 0.44
C LEU A 22 -22.00 -0.11 1.41
N SER A 23 -22.40 0.13 2.64
CA SER A 23 -21.48 0.56 3.69
C SER A 23 -20.54 -0.59 4.10
N PRO A 24 -19.32 -0.32 4.59
CA PRO A 24 -18.44 -1.40 5.04
C PRO A 24 -19.00 -2.08 6.31
N ASP A 25 -19.01 -3.41 6.32
CA ASP A 25 -19.32 -4.20 7.50
C ASP A 25 -18.05 -4.37 8.34
N THR A 26 -17.87 -3.48 9.28
CA THR A 26 -16.65 -3.44 10.12
C THR A 26 -16.46 -4.69 10.96
N GLN A 27 -17.54 -5.30 11.46
CA GLN A 27 -17.47 -6.54 12.24
C GLN A 27 -16.98 -7.72 11.42
N LYS A 28 -17.57 -7.91 10.23
CA LYS A 28 -17.14 -8.97 9.32
C LYS A 28 -15.73 -8.72 8.79
N PHE A 29 -15.37 -7.46 8.55
CA PHE A 29 -14.02 -7.09 8.13
C PHE A 29 -12.97 -7.51 9.16
N VAL A 30 -13.18 -7.16 10.43
CA VAL A 30 -12.26 -7.56 11.53
C VAL A 30 -12.20 -9.07 11.66
N ALA A 31 -13.34 -9.76 11.62
CA ALA A 31 -13.39 -11.22 11.68
C ALA A 31 -12.62 -11.87 10.52
N HIS A 32 -12.77 -11.35 9.31
CA HIS A 32 -12.04 -11.80 8.12
C HIS A 32 -10.53 -11.59 8.28
N CYS A 33 -10.10 -10.41 8.73
CA CYS A 33 -8.69 -10.13 8.99
C CYS A 33 -8.09 -11.10 10.03
N LYS A 34 -8.79 -11.34 11.12
CA LYS A 34 -8.35 -12.31 12.14
C LYS A 34 -8.27 -13.73 11.59
N TRP A 35 -9.23 -14.12 10.77
CA TRP A 35 -9.23 -15.44 10.14
C TRP A 35 -8.03 -15.60 9.22
N LEU A 36 -7.71 -14.61 8.37
CA LEU A 36 -6.54 -14.64 7.49
C LEU A 36 -5.23 -14.80 8.27
N LEU A 37 -5.06 -14.03 9.35
CA LEU A 37 -3.89 -14.17 10.23
C LEU A 37 -3.84 -15.53 10.90
N GLY A 38 -4.98 -16.08 11.31
CA GLY A 38 -5.10 -17.41 11.87
C GLY A 38 -4.78 -18.54 10.88
N GLN A 39 -4.92 -18.29 9.57
CA GLN A 39 -4.53 -19.24 8.51
C GLN A 39 -3.04 -19.17 8.15
N GLY A 40 -2.27 -18.35 8.82
CA GLY A 40 -0.82 -18.27 8.64
C GLY A 40 -0.33 -17.08 7.83
N ALA A 41 -1.18 -16.12 7.50
CA ALA A 41 -0.72 -14.86 6.90
C ALA A 41 0.19 -14.11 7.90
N ASN A 42 1.29 -13.56 7.39
CA ASN A 42 2.20 -12.75 8.18
C ASN A 42 1.64 -11.34 8.42
N GLY A 43 0.85 -10.86 7.49
CA GLY A 43 0.20 -9.56 7.58
C GLY A 43 -0.87 -9.38 6.51
N LEU A 44 -1.46 -8.20 6.51
CA LEU A 44 -2.62 -7.85 5.70
C LEU A 44 -2.37 -6.57 4.92
N ALA A 45 -2.52 -6.63 3.60
CA ALA A 45 -2.60 -5.48 2.73
C ALA A 45 -4.08 -5.14 2.50
N VAL A 46 -4.66 -4.43 3.45
CA VAL A 46 -6.07 -4.02 3.41
C VAL A 46 -6.25 -2.77 2.56
N LEU A 47 -7.47 -2.49 2.13
CA LEU A 47 -7.83 -1.28 1.38
C LEU A 47 -7.00 -1.10 0.09
N GLY A 48 -6.69 -2.20 -0.55
CA GLY A 48 -6.17 -2.23 -1.91
C GLY A 48 -7.28 -2.41 -2.94
N THR A 49 -6.93 -2.84 -4.15
CA THR A 49 -7.89 -3.12 -5.24
C THR A 49 -8.83 -4.26 -4.86
N THR A 50 -8.29 -5.36 -4.32
CA THR A 50 -9.09 -6.49 -3.83
C THR A 50 -10.04 -6.07 -2.72
N GLY A 51 -9.62 -5.15 -1.85
CA GLY A 51 -10.44 -4.59 -0.78
C GLY A 51 -11.39 -3.47 -1.23
N GLU A 52 -11.49 -3.22 -2.53
CA GLU A 52 -12.40 -2.23 -3.12
C GLU A 52 -12.26 -0.82 -2.52
N ALA A 53 -11.04 -0.41 -2.23
CA ALA A 53 -10.76 0.87 -1.57
C ALA A 53 -11.37 2.08 -2.27
N ASN A 54 -11.47 2.04 -3.61
CA ASN A 54 -12.04 3.13 -4.41
C ASN A 54 -13.58 3.20 -4.35
N SER A 55 -14.23 2.25 -3.69
CA SER A 55 -15.67 2.25 -3.43
C SER A 55 -16.04 2.89 -2.08
N PHE A 56 -15.05 3.24 -1.26
CA PHE A 56 -15.27 3.80 0.09
C PHE A 56 -14.76 5.23 0.20
N SER A 57 -15.46 6.02 1.01
CA SER A 57 -14.97 7.34 1.42
C SER A 57 -13.76 7.24 2.35
N VAL A 58 -13.02 8.34 2.49
CA VAL A 58 -11.92 8.42 3.47
C VAL A 58 -12.42 8.12 4.89
N ALA A 59 -13.59 8.65 5.24
CA ALA A 59 -14.19 8.42 6.56
C ALA A 59 -14.49 6.93 6.82
N GLU A 60 -15.03 6.21 5.83
CA GLU A 60 -15.29 4.78 5.92
C GLU A 60 -14.00 3.97 6.03
N LYS A 61 -12.99 4.31 5.24
CA LYS A 61 -11.67 3.64 5.30
C LYS A 61 -11.00 3.86 6.66
N ARG A 62 -11.10 5.04 7.23
CA ARG A 62 -10.59 5.32 8.59
C ARG A 62 -11.30 4.46 9.64
N LYS A 63 -12.64 4.34 9.57
CA LYS A 63 -13.40 3.47 10.47
C LYS A 63 -12.98 2.00 10.38
N LEU A 64 -12.66 1.51 9.19
CA LEU A 64 -12.16 0.16 9.00
C LEU A 64 -10.82 -0.05 9.70
N LEU A 65 -9.87 0.88 9.59
CA LEU A 65 -8.59 0.81 10.30
C LEU A 65 -8.78 0.93 11.82
N ASP A 66 -9.67 1.80 12.28
CA ASP A 66 -10.00 1.92 13.71
C ASP A 66 -10.57 0.59 14.24
N ALA A 67 -11.46 -0.05 13.50
CA ALA A 67 -12.07 -1.32 13.89
C ALA A 67 -11.04 -2.45 13.97
N VAL A 68 -10.10 -2.53 13.05
CA VAL A 68 -9.01 -3.52 13.07
C VAL A 68 -8.14 -3.33 14.31
N ALA A 69 -7.76 -2.09 14.63
CA ALA A 69 -6.97 -1.77 15.82
C ALA A 69 -7.74 -2.12 17.10
N ALA A 70 -9.00 -1.71 17.19
CA ALA A 70 -9.88 -2.04 18.32
C ALA A 70 -10.11 -3.56 18.48
N GLY A 71 -10.05 -4.31 17.37
CA GLY A 71 -10.12 -5.76 17.37
C GLY A 71 -8.84 -6.46 17.85
N GLY A 72 -7.80 -5.73 18.19
CA GLY A 72 -6.54 -6.25 18.72
C GLY A 72 -5.53 -6.73 17.67
N ILE A 73 -5.72 -6.40 16.40
CA ILE A 73 -4.73 -6.69 15.35
C ILE A 73 -3.62 -5.64 15.43
N SER A 74 -2.38 -6.11 15.53
CA SER A 74 -1.22 -5.23 15.65
C SER A 74 -0.97 -4.44 14.35
N GLY A 75 -0.59 -3.17 14.48
CA GLY A 75 -0.27 -2.31 13.35
C GLY A 75 0.89 -2.81 12.50
N ASP A 76 1.87 -3.51 13.10
CA ASP A 76 3.00 -4.11 12.39
C ASP A 76 2.61 -5.27 11.45
N GLN A 77 1.39 -5.76 11.55
CA GLN A 77 0.78 -6.72 10.62
C GLN A 77 -0.06 -6.05 9.53
N MET A 78 0.00 -4.74 9.39
CA MET A 78 -0.82 -3.97 8.46
C MET A 78 0.02 -3.19 7.46
N LEU A 79 -0.34 -3.33 6.17
CA LEU A 79 0.13 -2.52 5.05
C LEU A 79 -1.09 -1.97 4.29
N PRO A 80 -1.81 -1.00 4.86
CA PRO A 80 -3.02 -0.50 4.22
C PRO A 80 -2.74 0.31 2.97
N GLY A 81 -3.64 0.22 1.99
CA GLY A 81 -3.65 1.11 0.84
C GLY A 81 -4.12 2.51 1.26
N THR A 82 -3.34 3.53 0.92
CA THR A 82 -3.65 4.93 1.27
C THR A 82 -3.66 5.87 0.08
N GLY A 83 -3.21 5.43 -1.10
CA GLY A 83 -3.16 6.26 -2.29
C GLY A 83 -4.54 6.60 -2.84
N SER A 84 -4.78 7.88 -3.04
CA SER A 84 -5.99 8.46 -3.65
C SER A 84 -5.58 9.44 -4.74
N CYS A 85 -6.53 9.88 -5.56
CA CYS A 85 -6.25 10.90 -6.56
C CYS A 85 -5.99 12.28 -5.93
N ALA A 86 -6.69 12.61 -4.84
CA ALA A 86 -6.48 13.84 -4.10
C ALA A 86 -5.34 13.68 -3.09
N ILE A 87 -4.33 14.53 -3.17
CA ILE A 87 -3.20 14.53 -2.24
C ILE A 87 -3.66 14.65 -0.77
N PRO A 88 -4.60 15.55 -0.40
CA PRO A 88 -5.05 15.63 0.98
C PRO A 88 -5.65 14.33 1.52
N ASP A 89 -6.38 13.59 0.70
CA ASP A 89 -6.95 12.31 1.09
C ASP A 89 -5.86 11.25 1.34
N THR A 90 -4.84 11.22 0.49
CA THR A 90 -3.69 10.33 0.69
C THR A 90 -2.94 10.69 1.97
N VAL A 91 -2.72 11.96 2.25
CA VAL A 91 -2.06 12.43 3.47
C VAL A 91 -2.89 12.04 4.71
N GLU A 92 -4.19 12.26 4.69
CA GLU A 92 -5.09 11.91 5.80
C GLU A 92 -5.07 10.43 6.10
N MET A 93 -5.23 9.59 5.07
CA MET A 93 -5.20 8.13 5.21
C MET A 93 -3.85 7.62 5.69
N THR A 94 -2.77 8.18 5.19
CA THR A 94 -1.40 7.78 5.57
C THR A 94 -1.13 8.13 7.03
N ARG A 95 -1.48 9.34 7.47
CA ARG A 95 -1.37 9.73 8.88
C ARG A 95 -2.21 8.84 9.78
N HIS A 96 -3.42 8.50 9.35
CA HIS A 96 -4.30 7.62 10.12
C HIS A 96 -3.73 6.20 10.25
N ALA A 97 -3.19 5.63 9.18
CA ALA A 97 -2.50 4.36 9.23
C ALA A 97 -1.30 4.37 10.20
N LEU A 98 -0.49 5.43 10.15
CA LEU A 98 0.64 5.61 11.07
C LEU A 98 0.21 5.75 12.53
N SER A 99 -0.93 6.40 12.79
CA SER A 99 -1.47 6.53 14.14
C SER A 99 -1.81 5.19 14.79
N HIS A 100 -2.06 4.17 14.01
CA HIS A 100 -2.28 2.79 14.44
C HIS A 100 -1.01 1.91 14.36
N GLY A 101 0.14 2.51 14.08
CA GLY A 101 1.42 1.80 14.05
C GLY A 101 1.60 0.88 12.83
N ALA A 102 0.97 1.19 11.70
CA ALA A 102 1.12 0.40 10.48
C ALA A 102 2.60 0.18 10.11
N ALA A 103 2.94 -1.01 9.64
CA ALA A 103 4.30 -1.36 9.22
C ALA A 103 4.79 -0.52 8.03
N GLY A 104 3.86 -0.08 7.21
CA GLY A 104 4.03 0.79 6.07
C GLY A 104 2.69 1.04 5.42
N VAL A 105 2.70 1.70 4.27
CA VAL A 105 1.51 1.95 3.46
C VAL A 105 1.78 1.55 2.01
N VAL A 106 0.77 1.03 1.34
CA VAL A 106 0.80 0.76 -0.10
C VAL A 106 0.13 1.94 -0.80
N MET A 107 0.88 2.66 -1.63
CA MET A 107 0.44 3.94 -2.14
C MET A 107 0.38 3.95 -3.67
N LEU A 108 -0.84 3.96 -4.22
CA LEU A 108 -1.08 4.25 -5.62
C LEU A 108 -0.63 5.68 -5.94
N PRO A 109 -0.09 5.91 -7.15
CA PRO A 109 0.04 7.27 -7.65
C PRO A 109 -1.36 7.86 -7.91
N PRO A 110 -1.51 9.19 -8.00
CA PRO A 110 -2.72 9.78 -8.56
C PRO A 110 -2.99 9.20 -9.95
N PHE A 111 -4.14 8.57 -10.14
CA PHE A 111 -4.39 7.71 -11.31
C PHE A 111 -5.52 8.19 -12.22
N TYR A 112 -6.24 9.25 -11.85
CA TYR A 112 -7.35 9.72 -12.69
C TYR A 112 -6.85 10.40 -13.97
N TYR A 113 -5.90 11.32 -13.86
CA TYR A 113 -5.27 11.95 -15.01
C TYR A 113 -4.19 11.05 -15.58
N LYS A 114 -4.19 10.86 -16.90
CA LYS A 114 -3.31 9.92 -17.60
C LYS A 114 -2.12 10.63 -18.25
N ASN A 115 -1.11 9.85 -18.64
CA ASN A 115 0.12 10.34 -19.26
C ASN A 115 0.89 11.35 -18.40
N VAL A 116 0.87 11.16 -17.09
CA VAL A 116 1.63 11.98 -16.16
C VAL A 116 3.12 11.66 -16.28
N SER A 117 3.95 12.71 -16.31
CA SER A 117 5.41 12.55 -16.34
C SER A 117 5.98 12.04 -15.02
N ASP A 118 7.19 11.47 -15.08
CA ASP A 118 7.93 11.10 -13.85
C ASP A 118 8.18 12.32 -12.95
N ASP A 119 8.38 13.51 -13.52
CA ASP A 119 8.50 14.75 -12.73
C ASP A 119 7.22 15.05 -11.95
N GLY A 120 6.06 14.87 -12.56
CA GLY A 120 4.77 15.06 -11.91
C GLY A 120 4.54 14.03 -10.80
N LEU A 121 4.88 12.77 -11.05
CA LEU A 121 4.76 11.69 -10.04
C LEU A 121 5.75 11.89 -8.89
N PHE A 122 6.99 12.29 -9.19
CA PHE A 122 7.97 12.65 -8.16
C PHE A 122 7.44 13.78 -7.26
N ALA A 123 6.89 14.82 -7.86
CA ALA A 123 6.30 15.94 -7.12
C ALA A 123 5.12 15.49 -6.24
N ALA A 124 4.23 14.64 -6.77
CA ALA A 124 3.08 14.14 -6.02
C ALA A 124 3.48 13.30 -4.81
N TYR A 125 4.38 12.34 -4.97
CA TYR A 125 4.89 11.54 -3.85
C TYR A 125 5.66 12.38 -2.84
N SER A 126 6.50 13.31 -3.31
CA SER A 126 7.24 14.23 -2.44
C SER A 126 6.31 15.09 -1.59
N GLU A 127 5.26 15.62 -2.19
CA GLU A 127 4.28 16.43 -1.49
C GLU A 127 3.58 15.65 -0.38
N VAL A 128 3.18 14.40 -0.66
CA VAL A 128 2.57 13.53 0.36
C VAL A 128 3.55 13.26 1.49
N ILE A 129 4.77 12.86 1.18
CA ILE A 129 5.81 12.53 2.19
C ILE A 129 6.09 13.74 3.08
N GLN A 130 6.25 14.92 2.49
CA GLN A 130 6.55 16.15 3.23
C GLN A 130 5.38 16.59 4.10
N ARG A 131 4.14 16.50 3.60
CA ARG A 131 2.95 16.85 4.39
C ARG A 131 2.70 15.88 5.53
N VAL A 132 2.95 14.60 5.32
CA VAL A 132 2.86 13.59 6.41
C VAL A 132 3.89 13.90 7.49
N GLY A 133 5.13 14.17 7.11
CA GLY A 133 6.18 14.67 8.00
C GLY A 133 6.50 13.74 9.17
N ASP A 134 6.35 12.43 9.01
CA ASP A 134 6.61 11.43 10.04
C ASP A 134 7.76 10.52 9.61
N ASP A 135 8.79 10.41 10.42
CA ASP A 135 9.98 9.60 10.16
C ASP A 135 9.72 8.09 10.21
N LYS A 136 8.59 7.69 10.78
CA LYS A 136 8.12 6.29 10.78
C LYS A 136 7.46 5.88 9.46
N LEU A 137 7.16 6.82 8.56
CA LEU A 137 6.54 6.51 7.28
C LEU A 137 7.42 5.59 6.45
N ARG A 138 6.82 4.49 5.98
CA ARG A 138 7.40 3.55 5.02
C ARG A 138 6.44 3.38 3.87
N VAL A 139 6.85 3.81 2.68
CA VAL A 139 6.03 3.79 1.46
C VAL A 139 6.44 2.62 0.60
N TYR A 140 5.46 1.80 0.26
CA TYR A 140 5.51 0.81 -0.81
C TYR A 140 4.74 1.36 -1.99
N PHE A 141 5.42 1.60 -3.11
CA PHE A 141 4.73 2.00 -4.34
C PHE A 141 3.73 0.92 -4.75
N TYR A 142 2.61 1.34 -5.28
CA TYR A 142 1.66 0.40 -5.86
C TYR A 142 1.74 0.49 -7.39
N HIS A 143 2.41 -0.49 -7.99
CA HIS A 143 2.58 -0.60 -9.44
C HIS A 143 1.55 -1.58 -9.98
N PHE A 144 0.45 -1.04 -10.50
CA PHE A 144 -0.63 -1.81 -11.11
C PHE A 144 -1.13 -1.12 -12.38
N PRO A 145 -0.31 -1.08 -13.47
CA PRO A 145 -0.63 -0.30 -14.67
C PRO A 145 -1.94 -0.69 -15.35
N ALA A 146 -2.34 -1.97 -15.26
CA ALA A 146 -3.63 -2.43 -15.80
C ALA A 146 -4.84 -1.72 -15.18
N MET A 147 -4.73 -1.30 -13.93
CA MET A 147 -5.80 -0.60 -13.20
C MET A 147 -5.57 0.91 -13.11
N SER A 148 -4.34 1.34 -12.84
CA SER A 148 -4.02 2.75 -12.64
C SER A 148 -3.75 3.50 -13.95
N SER A 149 -3.33 2.79 -15.00
CA SER A 149 -2.73 3.37 -16.22
C SER A 149 -1.58 4.35 -15.94
N THR A 150 -0.98 4.23 -14.76
CA THR A 150 0.11 5.10 -14.28
C THR A 150 1.24 4.21 -13.75
N PRO A 151 2.15 3.75 -14.62
CA PRO A 151 3.27 2.90 -14.21
C PRO A 151 4.27 3.67 -13.36
N ILE A 152 4.94 2.93 -12.47
CA ILE A 152 6.06 3.44 -11.68
C ILE A 152 7.36 3.01 -12.38
N SER A 153 8.06 3.96 -12.99
CA SER A 153 9.32 3.68 -13.68
C SER A 153 10.47 3.45 -12.72
N HIS A 154 11.50 2.72 -13.16
CA HIS A 154 12.71 2.53 -12.35
C HIS A 154 13.44 3.84 -12.08
N ASP A 155 13.42 4.78 -13.01
CA ASP A 155 14.05 6.10 -12.82
C ASP A 155 13.32 6.92 -11.75
N LEU A 156 11.99 6.85 -11.71
CA LEU A 156 11.19 7.47 -10.65
C LEU A 156 11.54 6.87 -9.27
N ILE A 157 11.61 5.54 -9.20
CA ILE A 157 11.99 4.82 -7.96
C ILE A 157 13.37 5.28 -7.49
N GLU A 158 14.35 5.34 -8.39
CA GLU A 158 15.70 5.78 -8.07
C GLU A 158 15.73 7.21 -7.52
N ARG A 159 15.02 8.12 -8.16
CA ARG A 159 14.91 9.52 -7.72
C ARG A 159 14.30 9.65 -6.34
N LEU A 160 13.22 8.92 -6.08
CA LEU A 160 12.54 8.95 -4.77
C LEU A 160 13.36 8.26 -3.68
N LEU A 161 14.07 7.17 -4.00
CA LEU A 161 15.00 6.54 -3.07
C LEU A 161 16.15 7.47 -2.67
N LYS A 162 16.69 8.24 -3.62
CA LYS A 162 17.74 9.23 -3.33
C LYS A 162 17.23 10.36 -2.45
N ALA A 163 16.01 10.83 -2.71
CA ALA A 163 15.43 11.95 -1.97
C ALA A 163 14.94 11.54 -0.57
N TYR A 164 14.42 10.33 -0.43
CA TYR A 164 13.76 9.83 0.78
C TYR A 164 14.21 8.41 1.14
N PRO A 165 15.50 8.17 1.40
CA PRO A 165 16.04 6.82 1.56
C PRO A 165 15.51 6.07 2.78
N ALA A 166 15.07 6.78 3.81
CA ALA A 166 14.49 6.19 5.01
C ALA A 166 12.97 5.95 4.89
N THR A 167 12.32 6.55 3.89
CA THR A 167 10.87 6.51 3.72
C THR A 167 10.45 5.53 2.64
N ILE A 168 11.13 5.50 1.51
CA ILE A 168 10.81 4.59 0.41
C ILE A 168 11.31 3.20 0.75
N ALA A 169 10.38 2.27 0.98
CA ALA A 169 10.67 0.94 1.50
C ALA A 169 10.59 -0.17 0.44
N GLY A 170 9.72 -0.02 -0.55
CA GLY A 170 9.53 -1.07 -1.53
C GLY A 170 8.42 -0.78 -2.55
N ILE A 171 7.94 -1.85 -3.15
CA ILE A 171 6.90 -1.82 -4.18
C ILE A 171 5.99 -3.03 -4.04
N LYS A 172 4.70 -2.82 -4.25
CA LYS A 172 3.75 -3.89 -4.55
C LYS A 172 3.54 -3.91 -6.05
N ASP A 173 4.05 -4.96 -6.71
CA ASP A 173 3.93 -5.13 -8.15
C ASP A 173 2.81 -6.10 -8.49
N SER A 174 1.75 -5.60 -9.11
CA SER A 174 0.60 -6.35 -9.60
C SER A 174 0.55 -6.39 -11.13
N SER A 175 1.64 -6.05 -11.80
CA SER A 175 1.71 -6.02 -13.27
C SER A 175 1.72 -7.40 -13.93
N GLY A 176 2.21 -8.43 -13.22
CA GLY A 176 2.47 -9.74 -13.80
C GLY A 176 3.74 -9.80 -14.68
N ASP A 177 4.52 -8.72 -14.74
CA ASP A 177 5.75 -8.63 -15.50
C ASP A 177 6.95 -9.08 -14.66
N LEU A 178 7.30 -10.35 -14.76
CA LEU A 178 8.40 -10.94 -14.00
C LEU A 178 9.74 -10.29 -14.34
N ASN A 179 9.97 -9.92 -15.60
CA ASN A 179 11.22 -9.30 -16.02
C ASN A 179 11.39 -7.93 -15.36
N ASN A 180 10.32 -7.13 -15.27
CA ASN A 180 10.32 -5.87 -14.55
C ASN A 180 10.66 -6.04 -13.07
N MET A 181 10.08 -7.06 -12.42
CA MET A 181 10.33 -7.37 -11.01
C MET A 181 11.79 -7.79 -10.77
N LEU A 182 12.33 -8.65 -11.62
CA LEU A 182 13.73 -9.11 -11.54
C LEU A 182 14.71 -7.95 -11.73
N GLU A 183 14.46 -7.08 -12.69
CA GLU A 183 15.29 -5.90 -12.94
C GLU A 183 15.25 -4.92 -11.76
N MET A 184 14.08 -4.73 -11.16
CA MET A 184 13.95 -3.93 -9.94
C MET A 184 14.77 -4.48 -8.78
N CYS A 185 14.71 -5.79 -8.56
CA CYS A 185 15.49 -6.45 -7.50
C CYS A 185 17.00 -6.31 -7.73
N ARG A 186 17.45 -6.37 -8.98
CA ARG A 186 18.86 -6.14 -9.32
C ARG A 186 19.30 -4.70 -9.11
N ARG A 187 18.48 -3.75 -9.59
CA ARG A 187 18.81 -2.32 -9.58
C ARG A 187 18.75 -1.72 -8.18
N PHE A 188 17.86 -2.22 -7.34
CA PHE A 188 17.61 -1.70 -5.99
C PHE A 188 17.78 -2.78 -4.91
N PRO A 189 19.02 -3.17 -4.57
CA PRO A 189 19.26 -4.15 -3.50
C PRO A 189 18.68 -3.67 -2.16
N GLY A 190 17.95 -4.55 -1.46
CA GLY A 190 17.31 -4.21 -0.20
C GLY A 190 15.95 -3.51 -0.33
N PHE A 191 15.51 -3.23 -1.55
CA PHE A 191 14.17 -2.72 -1.83
C PHE A 191 13.13 -3.84 -1.67
N GLY A 192 12.10 -3.61 -0.88
CA GLY A 192 11.06 -4.61 -0.60
C GLY A 192 10.15 -4.82 -1.82
N ALA A 193 10.12 -6.02 -2.37
CA ALA A 193 9.23 -6.36 -3.46
C ALA A 193 8.11 -7.27 -2.97
N LEU A 194 6.87 -6.78 -2.99
CA LEU A 194 5.66 -7.56 -2.78
C LEU A 194 5.07 -7.90 -4.16
N ILE A 195 5.05 -9.17 -4.49
CA ILE A 195 4.53 -9.65 -5.77
C ILE A 195 3.09 -10.08 -5.57
N ALA A 196 2.17 -9.45 -6.29
CA ALA A 196 0.74 -9.74 -6.24
C ALA A 196 0.21 -10.00 -7.66
N SER A 197 0.32 -11.25 -8.10
CA SER A 197 -0.28 -11.67 -9.37
C SER A 197 -0.83 -13.09 -9.22
N LEU A 198 -2.14 -13.25 -9.47
CA LEU A 198 -2.80 -14.56 -9.46
C LEU A 198 -2.21 -15.59 -10.45
N PRO A 199 -1.73 -15.21 -11.66
CA PRO A 199 -1.13 -16.17 -12.57
C PRO A 199 0.21 -16.76 -12.10
N LEU A 200 0.88 -16.12 -11.15
CA LEU A 200 2.18 -16.58 -10.63
C LEU A 200 2.06 -17.52 -9.42
N VAL A 201 0.86 -17.66 -8.87
CA VAL A 201 0.59 -18.51 -7.69
C VAL A 201 0.15 -19.93 -8.13
N SER A 202 -0.06 -20.16 -9.42
CA SER A 202 -0.54 -21.44 -9.97
C SER A 202 0.56 -22.26 -10.69
N VAL A 203 1.82 -22.06 -10.35
CA VAL A 203 2.94 -22.86 -10.86
C VAL A 203 3.57 -23.67 -9.74
#